data_32c004393362e512ad0de586d4c52b43
#
_entry.id   32c004393362e512ad0de586d4c52b43
#
_cell.length_a   1.000
_cell.length_b   1.000
_cell.length_c   1.000
_cell.angle_alpha   90.00
_cell.angle_beta   90.00
_cell.angle_gamma   90.00
#
_symmetry.space_group_name_H-M   'P 1'
#
loop_
_entity.id
_entity.type
_entity.pdbx_description
1 polymer ?
#
loop_
_entity_poly.entity_id
_entity_poly.type
_entity_poly.pdbx_seq_one_letter_code
_entity_poly.pdbx_strand_id
1 'polypeptide(L)'
;MRRRHRFTRHDGAELVRNFVFGVEDSLVSTVGLVSGIAVAAVPRGTILLTGMTLIFVEAFSMGVGAFLSEEAANDYSTSGRRAGAGFWPALIMFATYFIVGLIPLAPYVVLSSTEALAVSVALTLASLFGFGVLAGVWIGRHPLRRATEMLALGGGAVLIGMVVGAVFRGV
;
A
#
# COMPACT_ATOMS: atom_id res chain seq x y z
N MET A 1 10.03 12.39 -36.31
CA MET A 1 8.64 11.85 -36.25
C MET A 1 8.38 11.32 -34.85
N ARG A 2 7.62 12.04 -33.99
CA ARG A 2 7.21 11.56 -32.66
C ARG A 2 6.12 10.50 -32.86
N ARG A 3 6.45 9.22 -32.67
CA ARG A 3 5.43 8.15 -32.57
C ARG A 3 4.57 8.45 -31.34
N ARG A 4 3.30 8.82 -31.55
CA ARG A 4 2.30 8.93 -30.48
C ARG A 4 2.20 7.57 -29.78
N HIS A 5 2.52 7.51 -28.49
CA HIS A 5 2.29 6.35 -27.65
C HIS A 5 0.80 5.99 -27.71
N ARG A 6 0.45 4.93 -28.42
CA ARG A 6 -0.84 4.28 -28.26
C ARG A 6 -0.73 3.42 -27.02
N PHE A 7 -1.37 3.81 -25.94
CA PHE A 7 -1.60 2.94 -24.79
C PHE A 7 -2.25 1.64 -25.28
N THR A 8 -1.60 0.51 -25.01
CA THR A 8 -2.15 -0.80 -25.32
C THR A 8 -3.00 -1.29 -24.14
N ARG A 9 -3.87 -2.29 -24.36
CA ARG A 9 -4.63 -2.94 -23.27
C ARG A 9 -3.69 -3.54 -22.20
N HIS A 10 -2.50 -3.93 -22.58
CA HIS A 10 -1.47 -4.47 -21.70
C HIS A 10 -0.96 -3.38 -20.74
N ASP A 11 -0.60 -2.21 -21.26
CA ASP A 11 -0.13 -1.08 -20.45
C ASP A 11 -1.17 -0.67 -19.39
N GLY A 12 -2.46 -0.69 -19.75
CA GLY A 12 -3.55 -0.39 -18.81
C GLY A 12 -3.71 -1.43 -17.69
N ALA A 13 -3.54 -2.71 -17.99
CA ALA A 13 -3.63 -3.77 -16.98
C ALA A 13 -2.49 -3.69 -15.96
N GLU A 14 -1.29 -3.31 -16.40
CA GLU A 14 -0.14 -3.12 -15.52
C GLU A 14 -0.33 -1.93 -14.57
N LEU A 15 -0.84 -0.81 -15.08
CA LEU A 15 -1.14 0.36 -14.25
C LEU A 15 -2.18 0.04 -13.17
N VAL A 16 -3.26 -0.68 -13.53
CA VAL A 16 -4.29 -1.12 -12.57
C VAL A 16 -3.68 -2.07 -11.53
N ARG A 17 -2.84 -3.02 -11.94
CA ARG A 17 -2.16 -3.94 -11.03
C ARG A 17 -1.30 -3.19 -10.01
N ASN A 18 -0.44 -2.27 -10.47
CA ASN A 18 0.42 -1.48 -9.60
C ASN A 18 -0.38 -0.56 -8.67
N PHE A 19 -1.48 0.03 -9.15
CA PHE A 19 -2.37 0.82 -8.32
C PHE A 19 -3.02 -0.01 -7.21
N VAL A 20 -3.64 -1.14 -7.55
CA VAL A 20 -4.32 -2.01 -6.58
C VAL A 20 -3.33 -2.56 -5.55
N PHE A 21 -2.16 -3.01 -6.01
CA PHE A 21 -1.11 -3.53 -5.14
C PHE A 21 -0.56 -2.44 -4.21
N GLY A 22 -0.30 -1.24 -4.73
CA GLY A 22 0.17 -0.11 -3.92
C GLY A 22 -0.83 0.29 -2.84
N VAL A 23 -2.15 0.29 -3.13
CA VAL A 23 -3.20 0.54 -2.12
C VAL A 23 -3.21 -0.54 -1.04
N GLU A 24 -3.27 -1.81 -1.46
CA GLU A 24 -3.38 -2.95 -0.56
C GLU A 24 -2.18 -3.04 0.39
N ASP A 25 -0.97 -3.03 -0.18
CA ASP A 25 0.26 -3.17 0.59
C ASP A 25 0.52 -2.00 1.53
N SER A 26 0.27 -0.78 1.06
CA SER A 26 0.44 0.43 1.88
C SER A 26 -0.47 0.45 3.11
N LEU A 27 -1.76 0.11 2.95
CA LEU A 27 -2.71 0.05 4.07
C LEU A 27 -2.34 -1.06 5.05
N VAL A 28 -2.03 -2.25 4.54
CA VAL A 28 -1.73 -3.45 5.32
C VAL A 28 -0.43 -3.29 6.11
N SER A 29 0.66 -2.88 5.46
CA SER A 29 1.95 -2.73 6.11
C SER A 29 1.96 -1.60 7.14
N THR A 30 1.39 -0.45 6.77
CA THR A 30 1.37 0.72 7.66
C THR A 30 0.49 0.46 8.88
N VAL A 31 -0.73 -0.10 8.73
CA VAL A 31 -1.59 -0.39 9.89
C VAL A 31 -0.97 -1.46 10.79
N GLY A 32 -0.34 -2.47 10.20
CA GLY A 32 0.35 -3.53 10.96
C GLY A 32 1.46 -2.95 11.84
N LEU A 33 2.37 -2.16 11.23
CA LEU A 33 3.45 -1.50 11.97
C LEU A 33 2.92 -0.57 13.06
N VAL A 34 2.03 0.35 12.69
CA VAL A 34 1.53 1.39 13.60
C VAL A 34 0.74 0.77 14.76
N SER A 35 -0.05 -0.28 14.50
CA SER A 35 -0.75 -1.02 15.56
C SER A 35 0.23 -1.69 16.52
N GLY A 36 1.30 -2.29 16.02
CA GLY A 36 2.34 -2.91 16.84
C GLY A 36 3.04 -1.91 17.74
N ILE A 37 3.50 -0.80 17.18
CA ILE A 37 4.20 0.25 17.93
C ILE A 37 3.27 0.91 18.96
N ALA A 38 1.99 1.11 18.62
CA ALA A 38 1.01 1.68 19.55
C ALA A 38 0.74 0.74 20.74
N VAL A 39 0.63 -0.58 20.51
CA VAL A 39 0.49 -1.58 21.58
C VAL A 39 1.73 -1.67 22.47
N ALA A 40 2.92 -1.47 21.91
CA ALA A 40 4.17 -1.39 22.67
C ALA A 40 4.23 -0.15 23.59
N ALA A 41 3.24 0.75 23.50
CA ALA A 41 3.09 1.94 24.34
C ALA A 41 4.23 2.97 24.20
N VAL A 42 4.82 3.06 23.01
CA VAL A 42 5.84 4.07 22.73
C VAL A 42 5.23 5.47 22.56
N PRO A 43 6.02 6.55 22.74
CA PRO A 43 5.54 7.92 22.57
C PRO A 43 4.95 8.14 21.15
N ARG A 44 3.88 8.96 21.09
CA ARG A 44 3.21 9.32 19.82
C ARG A 44 4.17 9.84 18.74
N GLY A 45 5.18 10.63 19.14
CA GLY A 45 6.19 11.13 18.21
C GLY A 45 6.99 10.02 17.54
N THR A 46 7.27 8.93 18.26
CA THR A 46 7.94 7.76 17.70
C THR A 46 7.04 7.03 16.71
N ILE A 47 5.74 6.90 17.01
CA ILE A 47 4.76 6.30 16.07
C ILE A 47 4.73 7.07 14.76
N LEU A 48 4.63 8.41 14.84
CA LEU A 48 4.61 9.28 13.66
C LEU A 48 5.92 9.21 12.88
N LEU A 49 7.06 9.30 13.56
CA LEU A 49 8.37 9.21 12.92
C LEU A 49 8.56 7.87 12.18
N THR A 50 8.28 6.78 12.87
CA THR A 50 8.47 5.43 12.32
C THR A 50 7.49 5.17 11.18
N GLY A 51 6.21 5.56 11.33
CA GLY A 51 5.20 5.42 10.29
C GLY A 51 5.53 6.26 9.04
N MET A 52 5.96 7.52 9.21
CA MET A 52 6.40 8.34 8.08
C MET A 52 7.64 7.77 7.40
N THR A 53 8.63 7.32 8.19
CA THR A 53 9.84 6.69 7.64
C THR A 53 9.48 5.45 6.82
N LEU A 54 8.60 4.58 7.35
CA LEU A 54 8.10 3.42 6.61
C LEU A 54 7.48 3.85 5.27
N ILE A 55 6.54 4.78 5.30
CA ILE A 55 5.80 5.21 4.09
C ILE A 55 6.77 5.74 3.02
N PHE A 56 7.76 6.58 3.39
CA PHE A 56 8.73 7.10 2.43
C PHE A 56 9.64 6.02 1.86
N VAL A 57 10.20 5.18 2.72
CA VAL A 57 11.14 4.12 2.32
C VAL A 57 10.44 3.08 1.45
N GLU A 58 9.26 2.62 1.87
CA GLU A 58 8.50 1.61 1.13
C GLU A 58 7.94 2.18 -0.18
N ALA A 59 7.39 3.39 -0.20
CA ALA A 59 6.96 4.02 -1.44
C ALA A 59 8.09 4.11 -2.46
N PHE A 60 9.29 4.52 -2.01
CA PHE A 60 10.48 4.58 -2.87
C PHE A 60 10.89 3.19 -3.34
N SER A 61 11.01 2.23 -2.42
CA SER A 61 11.39 0.84 -2.71
C SER A 61 10.44 0.19 -3.71
N MET A 62 9.13 0.34 -3.48
CA MET A 62 8.07 -0.21 -4.34
C MET A 62 8.07 0.45 -5.72
N GLY A 63 8.27 1.78 -5.78
CA GLY A 63 8.39 2.50 -7.04
C GLY A 63 9.60 2.03 -7.85
N VAL A 64 10.77 1.92 -7.23
CA VAL A 64 11.99 1.40 -7.87
C VAL A 64 11.81 -0.07 -8.29
N GLY A 65 11.21 -0.89 -7.42
CA GLY A 65 10.90 -2.29 -7.73
C GLY A 65 9.98 -2.44 -8.95
N ALA A 66 8.93 -1.63 -9.04
CA ALA A 66 8.04 -1.61 -10.20
C ALA A 66 8.78 -1.19 -11.48
N PHE A 67 9.66 -0.17 -11.39
CA PHE A 67 10.49 0.26 -12.52
C PHE A 67 11.40 -0.86 -13.03
N LEU A 68 12.18 -1.46 -12.13
CA LEU A 68 13.14 -2.50 -12.50
C LEU A 68 12.46 -3.78 -13.01
N SER A 69 11.31 -4.14 -12.41
CA SER A 69 10.53 -5.29 -12.85
C SER A 69 10.00 -5.11 -14.27
N GLU A 70 9.52 -3.90 -14.60
CA GLU A 70 9.01 -3.58 -15.93
C GLU A 70 10.12 -3.53 -16.98
N GLU A 71 11.28 -2.93 -16.64
CA GLU A 71 12.45 -2.92 -17.54
C GLU A 71 12.95 -4.35 -17.79
N ALA A 72 12.99 -5.20 -16.75
CA ALA A 72 13.39 -6.60 -16.91
C ALA A 72 12.41 -7.38 -17.79
N ALA A 73 11.09 -7.18 -17.63
CA ALA A 73 10.07 -7.80 -18.47
C ALA A 73 10.16 -7.33 -19.92
N ASN A 74 10.46 -6.04 -20.11
CA ASN A 74 10.66 -5.45 -21.43
C ASN A 74 11.93 -5.98 -22.12
N ASP A 75 13.01 -6.20 -21.37
CA ASP A 75 14.24 -6.79 -21.91
C ASP A 75 14.09 -8.26 -22.30
N TYR A 76 13.27 -9.02 -21.56
CA TYR A 76 12.98 -10.41 -21.85
C TYR A 76 12.05 -10.57 -23.05
N SER A 77 11.22 -9.58 -23.36
CA SER A 77 10.27 -9.64 -24.46
C SER A 77 10.98 -9.45 -25.82
N THR A 78 10.74 -10.35 -26.78
CA THR A 78 11.29 -10.26 -28.14
C THR A 78 10.65 -9.16 -29.00
N SER A 79 9.69 -8.42 -28.45
CA SER A 79 8.85 -7.46 -29.19
C SER A 79 9.43 -6.05 -29.36
N GLY A 80 10.70 -5.86 -29.03
CA GLY A 80 11.41 -4.58 -29.21
C GLY A 80 11.38 -3.71 -27.94
N ARG A 81 12.56 -3.24 -27.56
CA ARG A 81 12.79 -2.40 -26.39
C ARG A 81 11.97 -1.11 -26.42
N ARG A 82 11.17 -0.88 -25.41
CA ARG A 82 10.52 0.40 -25.13
C ARG A 82 11.29 1.11 -24.01
N ALA A 83 12.15 2.03 -24.35
CA ALA A 83 12.88 2.82 -23.34
C ALA A 83 11.89 3.56 -22.43
N GLY A 84 12.04 3.40 -21.11
CA GLY A 84 11.21 4.06 -20.11
C GLY A 84 9.84 3.42 -19.87
N ALA A 85 9.62 2.17 -20.26
CA ALA A 85 8.37 1.45 -20.02
C ALA A 85 8.00 1.41 -18.53
N GLY A 86 8.98 1.29 -17.64
CA GLY A 86 8.79 1.21 -16.19
C GLY A 86 8.44 2.54 -15.50
N PHE A 87 8.56 3.70 -16.16
CA PHE A 87 8.40 5.00 -15.49
C PHE A 87 6.98 5.22 -14.93
N TRP A 88 5.94 4.99 -15.74
CA TRP A 88 4.57 5.20 -15.29
C TRP A 88 4.11 4.19 -14.23
N PRO A 89 4.37 2.88 -14.37
CA PRO A 89 4.14 1.90 -13.31
C PRO A 89 4.82 2.28 -12.00
N ALA A 90 6.08 2.69 -12.05
CA ALA A 90 6.83 3.14 -10.88
C ALA A 90 6.22 4.37 -10.20
N LEU A 91 5.85 5.38 -10.98
CA LEU A 91 5.25 6.60 -10.45
C LEU A 91 3.89 6.33 -9.80
N ILE A 92 3.06 5.49 -10.42
CA ILE A 92 1.76 5.09 -9.87
C ILE A 92 1.97 4.32 -8.57
N MET A 93 2.88 3.36 -8.54
CA MET A 93 3.20 2.58 -7.35
C MET A 93 3.65 3.49 -6.21
N PHE A 94 4.66 4.35 -6.47
CA PHE A 94 5.16 5.31 -5.49
C PHE A 94 4.06 6.22 -4.95
N ALA A 95 3.33 6.89 -5.85
CA ALA A 95 2.31 7.86 -5.46
C ALA A 95 1.16 7.20 -4.70
N THR A 96 0.71 6.03 -5.14
CA THR A 96 -0.37 5.29 -4.49
C THR A 96 0.04 4.85 -3.10
N TYR A 97 1.22 4.23 -2.98
CA TYR A 97 1.74 3.80 -1.68
C TYR A 97 1.87 4.97 -0.71
N PHE A 98 2.49 6.05 -1.18
CA PHE A 98 2.74 7.23 -0.36
C PHE A 98 1.45 7.88 0.14
N ILE A 99 0.49 8.15 -0.76
CA ILE A 99 -0.75 8.85 -0.42
C ILE A 99 -1.63 7.98 0.49
N VAL A 100 -1.79 6.71 0.13
CA VAL A 100 -2.70 5.80 0.84
C VAL A 100 -2.13 5.40 2.20
N GLY A 101 -0.81 5.27 2.34
CA GLY A 101 -0.13 5.00 3.60
C GLY A 101 -0.36 6.07 4.68
N LEU A 102 -0.70 7.29 4.29
CA LEU A 102 -1.06 8.34 5.25
C LEU A 102 -2.39 8.06 5.97
N ILE A 103 -3.28 7.23 5.41
CA ILE A 103 -4.59 6.94 6.00
C ILE A 103 -4.47 6.31 7.40
N PRO A 104 -3.72 5.21 7.61
CA PRO A 104 -3.54 4.65 8.94
C PRO A 104 -2.79 5.57 9.91
N LEU A 105 -1.92 6.44 9.41
CA LEU A 105 -1.10 7.31 10.23
C LEU A 105 -1.83 8.61 10.64
N ALA A 106 -2.79 9.08 9.84
CA ALA A 106 -3.49 10.35 10.05
C ALA A 106 -4.14 10.50 11.43
N PRO A 107 -4.81 9.49 12.04
CA PRO A 107 -5.39 9.63 13.37
C PRO A 107 -4.36 10.00 14.45
N TYR A 108 -3.13 9.52 14.31
CA TYR A 108 -2.06 9.81 15.28
C TYR A 108 -1.56 11.27 15.22
N VAL A 109 -1.94 12.04 14.22
CA VAL A 109 -1.61 13.47 14.15
C VAL A 109 -2.47 14.27 15.12
N VAL A 110 -3.73 13.87 15.35
CA VAL A 110 -4.73 14.67 16.07
C VAL A 110 -5.23 14.02 17.37
N LEU A 111 -5.21 12.69 17.47
CA LEU A 111 -5.77 11.96 18.62
C LEU A 111 -4.68 11.48 19.59
N SER A 112 -5.08 11.11 20.82
CA SER A 112 -4.21 10.38 21.75
C SER A 112 -3.87 8.99 21.18
N SER A 113 -2.73 8.41 21.59
CA SER A 113 -2.26 7.13 21.03
C SER A 113 -3.29 6.00 21.14
N THR A 114 -4.06 5.93 22.22
CA THR A 114 -5.06 4.89 22.43
C THR A 114 -6.28 5.08 21.52
N GLU A 115 -6.80 6.29 21.42
CA GLU A 115 -7.92 6.62 20.53
C GLU A 115 -7.51 6.50 19.07
N ALA A 116 -6.30 6.98 18.74
CA ALA A 116 -5.74 6.91 17.40
C ALA A 116 -5.62 5.47 16.89
N LEU A 117 -5.25 4.51 17.75
CA LEU A 117 -5.17 3.10 17.35
C LEU A 117 -6.52 2.58 16.87
N ALA A 118 -7.59 2.77 17.65
CA ALA A 118 -8.92 2.28 17.29
C ALA A 118 -9.42 2.93 15.99
N VAL A 119 -9.25 4.25 15.85
CA VAL A 119 -9.65 5.00 14.66
C VAL A 119 -8.82 4.60 13.45
N SER A 120 -7.50 4.44 13.60
CA SER A 120 -6.58 4.00 12.54
C SER A 120 -6.98 2.63 11.98
N VAL A 121 -7.20 1.66 12.88
CA VAL A 121 -7.63 0.30 12.49
C VAL A 121 -8.98 0.35 11.77
N ALA A 122 -9.98 1.04 12.34
CA ALA A 122 -11.31 1.14 11.73
C ALA A 122 -11.27 1.82 10.36
N LEU A 123 -10.56 2.94 10.24
CA LEU A 123 -10.41 3.69 8.99
C LEU A 123 -9.69 2.86 7.92
N THR A 124 -8.63 2.14 8.31
CA THR A 124 -7.88 1.30 7.39
C THR A 124 -8.71 0.12 6.89
N LEU A 125 -9.41 -0.59 7.79
CA LEU A 125 -10.26 -1.71 7.40
C LEU A 125 -11.42 -1.25 6.52
N ALA A 126 -12.04 -0.10 6.81
CA ALA A 126 -13.06 0.49 5.95
C ALA A 126 -12.51 0.86 4.56
N SER A 127 -11.28 1.42 4.51
CA SER A 127 -10.60 1.74 3.25
C SER A 127 -10.29 0.48 2.44
N LEU A 128 -9.73 -0.56 3.06
CA LEU A 128 -9.48 -1.85 2.42
C LEU A 128 -10.75 -2.49 1.87
N PHE A 129 -11.85 -2.44 2.64
CA PHE A 129 -13.14 -2.93 2.17
C PHE A 129 -13.62 -2.15 0.95
N GLY A 130 -13.61 -0.82 1.02
CA GLY A 130 -14.04 0.06 -0.07
C GLY A 130 -13.20 -0.14 -1.35
N PHE A 131 -11.87 -0.18 -1.21
CA PHE A 131 -10.96 -0.47 -2.34
C PHE A 131 -11.14 -1.89 -2.86
N GLY A 132 -11.40 -2.87 -2.00
CA GLY A 132 -11.70 -4.24 -2.41
C GLY A 132 -12.97 -4.34 -3.26
N VAL A 133 -14.04 -3.64 -2.88
CA VAL A 133 -15.26 -3.52 -3.68
C VAL A 133 -14.96 -2.88 -5.03
N LEU A 134 -14.26 -1.74 -5.02
CA LEU A 134 -13.93 -0.98 -6.23
C LEU A 134 -13.07 -1.81 -7.19
N ALA A 135 -12.02 -2.45 -6.69
CA ALA A 135 -11.17 -3.32 -7.48
C ALA A 135 -11.95 -4.53 -8.06
N GLY A 136 -12.86 -5.12 -7.27
CA GLY A 136 -13.72 -6.20 -7.73
C GLY A 136 -14.61 -5.79 -8.89
N VAL A 137 -15.22 -4.60 -8.82
CA VAL A 137 -16.04 -4.03 -9.90
C VAL A 137 -15.20 -3.76 -11.15
N TRP A 138 -14.02 -3.14 -11.01
CA TRP A 138 -13.14 -2.81 -12.14
C TRP A 138 -12.60 -4.05 -12.86
N ILE A 139 -12.28 -5.10 -12.12
CA ILE A 139 -11.71 -6.34 -12.68
C ILE A 139 -12.82 -7.30 -13.17
N GLY A 140 -14.11 -6.99 -12.92
CA GLY A 140 -15.23 -7.84 -13.30
C GLY A 140 -15.31 -9.15 -12.49
N ARG A 141 -14.82 -9.13 -11.24
CA ARG A 141 -14.94 -10.23 -10.27
C ARG A 141 -15.96 -9.89 -9.18
N HIS A 142 -16.32 -10.89 -8.35
CA HIS A 142 -17.24 -10.69 -7.23
C HIS A 142 -16.69 -9.64 -6.23
N PRO A 143 -17.30 -8.42 -6.18
CA PRO A 143 -16.75 -7.31 -5.40
C PRO A 143 -16.68 -7.61 -3.90
N LEU A 144 -17.70 -8.25 -3.35
CA LEU A 144 -17.75 -8.61 -1.92
C LEU A 144 -16.66 -9.62 -1.54
N ARG A 145 -16.38 -10.59 -2.41
CA ARG A 145 -15.31 -11.55 -2.15
C ARG A 145 -13.95 -10.86 -2.11
N ARG A 146 -13.67 -9.94 -3.04
CA ARG A 146 -12.42 -9.18 -3.05
C ARG A 146 -12.31 -8.28 -1.81
N ALA A 147 -13.40 -7.64 -1.41
CA ALA A 147 -13.46 -6.83 -0.21
C ALA A 147 -13.18 -7.65 1.06
N THR A 148 -13.74 -8.85 1.18
CA THR A 148 -13.46 -9.73 2.34
C THR A 148 -12.05 -10.28 2.34
N GLU A 149 -11.47 -10.58 1.18
CA GLU A 149 -10.05 -10.95 1.06
C GLU A 149 -9.13 -9.83 1.59
N MET A 150 -9.36 -8.57 1.16
CA MET A 150 -8.60 -7.41 1.63
C MET A 150 -8.80 -7.14 3.13
N LEU A 151 -10.03 -7.29 3.64
CA LEU A 151 -10.30 -7.20 5.09
C LEU A 151 -9.53 -8.24 5.89
N ALA A 152 -9.50 -9.49 5.42
CA ALA A 152 -8.79 -10.57 6.10
C ALA A 152 -7.27 -10.29 6.16
N LEU A 153 -6.69 -9.78 5.08
CA LEU A 153 -5.27 -9.40 5.05
C LEU A 153 -4.97 -8.24 6.01
N GLY A 154 -5.77 -7.17 5.96
CA GLY A 154 -5.61 -6.04 6.87
C GLY A 154 -5.82 -6.40 8.34
N GLY A 155 -6.87 -7.17 8.64
CA GLY A 155 -7.12 -7.69 9.97
C GLY A 155 -5.99 -8.60 10.48
N GLY A 156 -5.46 -9.45 9.61
CA GLY A 156 -4.29 -10.29 9.90
C GLY A 156 -3.05 -9.47 10.23
N ALA A 157 -2.77 -8.43 9.44
CA ALA A 157 -1.63 -7.54 9.69
C ALA A 157 -1.76 -6.79 11.02
N VAL A 158 -2.95 -6.30 11.35
CA VAL A 158 -3.24 -5.66 12.65
C VAL A 158 -2.96 -6.63 13.80
N LEU A 159 -3.47 -7.86 13.71
CA LEU A 159 -3.26 -8.87 14.74
C LEU A 159 -1.78 -9.22 14.90
N ILE A 160 -1.06 -9.44 13.80
CA ILE A 160 0.38 -9.70 13.82
C ILE A 160 1.12 -8.52 14.48
N GLY A 161 0.84 -7.29 14.05
CA GLY A 161 1.44 -6.10 14.62
C GLY A 161 1.18 -6.00 16.12
N MET A 162 -0.06 -6.17 16.58
CA MET A 162 -0.43 -6.11 17.98
C MET A 162 0.27 -7.19 18.81
N VAL A 163 0.39 -8.42 18.30
CA VAL A 163 1.11 -9.52 18.97
C VAL A 163 2.58 -9.17 19.12
N VAL A 164 3.23 -8.72 18.05
CA VAL A 164 4.63 -8.27 18.10
C VAL A 164 4.80 -7.14 19.11
N GLY A 165 3.95 -6.10 19.03
CA GLY A 165 3.99 -4.99 19.97
C GLY A 165 3.79 -5.39 21.41
N ALA A 166 2.93 -6.37 21.69
CA ALA A 166 2.70 -6.89 23.03
C ALA A 166 3.93 -7.66 23.59
N VAL A 167 4.60 -8.44 22.73
CA VAL A 167 5.81 -9.19 23.09
C VAL A 167 6.97 -8.26 23.45
N PHE A 168 7.12 -7.17 22.72
CA PHE A 168 8.19 -6.18 22.93
C PHE A 168 7.80 -5.02 23.87
N ARG A 169 6.62 -5.07 24.47
CA ARG A 169 6.16 -4.06 25.42
C ARG A 169 6.99 -4.13 26.70
N GLY A 170 7.78 -3.09 26.95
CA GLY A 170 8.59 -2.97 28.16
C GLY A 170 10.05 -3.40 27.98
N VAL A 171 10.47 -3.70 26.75
CA VAL A 171 11.88 -3.80 26.37
C VAL A 171 12.36 -2.42 25.93
#